data_e4f7ba658224bbd0fe2eece275af227e
#
_entry.id   e4f7ba658224bbd0fe2eece275af227e
#
_cell.length_a   1.000
_cell.length_b   1.000
_cell.length_c   1.000
_cell.angle_alpha   90.00
_cell.angle_beta   90.00
_cell.angle_gamma   90.00
#
_symmetry.space_group_name_H-M   'P 1'
#
loop_
_entity.id
_entity.type
_entity.pdbx_description
1 polymer ?
#
loop_
_entity_poly.entity_id
_entity_poly.type
_entity_poly.pdbx_seq_one_letter_code
_entity_poly.pdbx_strand_id
1 'polypeptide(L)'
;RATLAHEAWVARRMQSGHAAAHLAWLHTWPADDGRGGPGASAFYLLYDWHAGDTLGQRLRSRQHLPVPQAVSVVVQAARVLGWLHRQGVVHRDIKPDNLHLGDDGVLRVLDLGVALSGREPEATRQLHAGTPSYMNPEQWPGYEKSGDTEGQLPDARSDLFALGVTLYQLLSHGRLPYGEVVQYQLGRYHRDPLPPSRHNPGVPIWLDQIALKAVARSRAQRFETAEELLLALERGASRPLSAPGPQPLMQRDATALWKIALAVSVLVNLLLIYWLLFLPR
;
A
#
# COMPACT_ATOMS: atom_id res chain seq x y z
N ARG A 1 20.73 -21.45 -2.61
CA ARG A 1 22.02 -20.89 -3.10
C ARG A 1 21.77 -19.75 -4.10
N ALA A 2 21.04 -19.99 -5.18
CA ALA A 2 20.79 -18.98 -6.22
C ALA A 2 20.12 -17.70 -5.67
N THR A 3 19.12 -17.83 -4.81
CA THR A 3 18.39 -16.72 -4.20
C THR A 3 19.30 -15.83 -3.33
N LEU A 4 20.14 -16.44 -2.48
CA LEU A 4 21.09 -15.71 -1.63
C LEU A 4 22.18 -14.99 -2.46
N ALA A 5 22.66 -15.64 -3.54
CA ALA A 5 23.63 -15.02 -4.44
C ALA A 5 23.02 -13.82 -5.18
N HIS A 6 21.77 -13.93 -5.59
CA HIS A 6 21.02 -12.84 -6.22
C HIS A 6 20.82 -11.68 -5.23
N GLU A 7 20.33 -11.96 -4.03
CA GLU A 7 20.16 -10.96 -2.97
C GLU A 7 21.47 -10.22 -2.66
N ALA A 8 22.57 -10.96 -2.48
CA ALA A 8 23.88 -10.38 -2.25
C ALA A 8 24.32 -9.47 -3.40
N TRP A 9 24.05 -9.87 -4.63
CA TRP A 9 24.42 -9.08 -5.81
C TRP A 9 23.61 -7.79 -5.89
N VAL A 10 22.28 -7.85 -5.69
CA VAL A 10 21.40 -6.66 -5.67
C VAL A 10 21.81 -5.73 -4.53
N ALA A 11 21.96 -6.27 -3.31
CA ALA A 11 22.33 -5.49 -2.13
C ALA A 11 23.65 -4.74 -2.33
N ARG A 12 24.71 -5.41 -2.82
CA ARG A 12 26.00 -4.76 -3.11
C ARG A 12 25.90 -3.64 -4.12
N ARG A 13 25.13 -3.84 -5.19
CA ARG A 13 24.91 -2.80 -6.20
C ARG A 13 24.22 -1.57 -5.61
N MET A 14 23.33 -1.77 -4.63
CA MET A 14 22.55 -0.71 -4.01
C MET A 14 23.26 -0.01 -2.84
N GLN A 15 24.38 -0.52 -2.35
CA GLN A 15 25.11 0.08 -1.23
C GLN A 15 25.88 1.36 -1.58
N SER A 16 26.04 1.70 -2.84
CA SER A 16 26.85 2.85 -3.30
C SER A 16 26.08 4.17 -3.44
N GLY A 17 24.80 4.26 -2.98
CA GLY A 17 23.95 5.43 -3.21
C GLY A 17 23.51 6.16 -1.93
N HIS A 18 22.87 7.32 -2.09
CA HIS A 18 22.33 8.13 -0.99
C HIS A 18 21.26 7.41 -0.14
N ALA A 19 20.64 6.36 -0.68
CA ALA A 19 19.68 5.54 0.04
C ALA A 19 20.31 4.36 0.80
N ALA A 20 21.62 4.22 0.80
CA ALA A 20 22.32 3.11 1.46
C ALA A 20 22.02 3.03 2.96
N ALA A 21 21.83 4.16 3.65
CA ALA A 21 21.45 4.19 5.06
C ALA A 21 20.04 3.63 5.34
N HIS A 22 19.20 3.55 4.30
CA HIS A 22 17.84 3.03 4.36
C HIS A 22 17.68 1.60 3.82
N LEU A 23 18.79 0.97 3.45
CA LEU A 23 18.86 -0.46 3.13
C LEU A 23 19.63 -1.17 4.22
N ALA A 24 19.29 -2.45 4.46
CA ALA A 24 20.11 -3.28 5.32
C ALA A 24 21.51 -3.40 4.71
N TRP A 25 22.54 -3.04 5.49
CA TRP A 25 23.91 -3.07 5.01
C TRP A 25 24.43 -4.50 5.01
N LEU A 26 24.77 -5.00 3.82
CA LEU A 26 25.32 -6.33 3.64
C LEU A 26 26.84 -6.32 3.81
N HIS A 27 27.34 -7.01 4.82
CA HIS A 27 28.73 -7.35 4.95
C HIS A 27 29.07 -8.56 4.08
N THR A 28 30.06 -8.42 3.24
CA THR A 28 30.58 -9.57 2.51
C THR A 28 31.49 -10.36 3.41
N TRP A 29 31.08 -11.58 3.77
CA TRP A 29 32.06 -12.52 4.30
C TRP A 29 33.03 -12.90 3.17
N PRO A 30 34.34 -13.01 3.45
CA PRO A 30 35.26 -13.55 2.47
C PRO A 30 34.80 -14.96 2.12
N ALA A 31 34.12 -15.09 0.99
CA ALA A 31 33.84 -16.40 0.43
C ALA A 31 35.21 -16.99 0.07
N ASP A 32 35.49 -18.16 0.63
CA ASP A 32 36.54 -19.04 0.19
C ASP A 32 37.99 -18.56 0.49
N ASP A 33 38.41 -18.70 1.73
CA ASP A 33 39.83 -18.76 2.09
C ASP A 33 40.46 -20.14 1.81
N GLY A 34 39.76 -20.99 1.05
CA GLY A 34 40.23 -22.33 0.69
C GLY A 34 40.35 -23.31 1.86
N ARG A 35 39.86 -22.97 3.06
CA ARG A 35 39.95 -23.81 4.26
C ARG A 35 38.71 -24.63 4.57
N GLY A 36 37.72 -24.61 3.69
CA GLY A 36 36.51 -25.41 3.81
C GLY A 36 36.79 -26.89 3.52
N GLY A 37 36.84 -27.70 4.57
CA GLY A 37 36.86 -29.18 4.44
C GLY A 37 35.61 -29.69 3.72
N PRO A 38 35.58 -30.88 3.17
CA PRO A 38 34.47 -31.45 2.43
C PRO A 38 33.31 -31.80 3.37
N GLY A 39 32.41 -30.84 3.63
CA GLY A 39 31.25 -31.12 4.40
C GLY A 39 30.54 -29.83 4.90
N ALA A 40 29.57 -29.37 4.15
CA ALA A 40 28.58 -28.35 4.51
C ALA A 40 29.07 -26.88 4.54
N SER A 41 29.23 -26.28 3.38
CA SER A 41 29.25 -24.83 3.26
C SER A 41 27.83 -24.30 3.53
N ALA A 42 27.57 -23.79 4.71
CA ALA A 42 26.37 -23.01 4.98
C ALA A 42 26.53 -21.67 4.27
N PHE A 43 25.58 -21.33 3.38
CA PHE A 43 25.53 -20.01 2.77
C PHE A 43 24.71 -19.10 3.68
N TYR A 44 25.24 -17.95 4.03
CA TYR A 44 24.55 -16.94 4.81
C TYR A 44 24.93 -15.55 4.33
N LEU A 45 24.06 -14.60 4.58
CA LEU A 45 24.30 -13.17 4.41
C LEU A 45 24.38 -12.54 5.80
N LEU A 46 25.35 -11.66 6.00
CA LEU A 46 25.53 -10.93 7.24
C LEU A 46 25.16 -9.49 7.02
N TYR A 47 24.21 -9.00 7.81
CA TYR A 47 23.73 -7.61 7.78
C TYR A 47 24.05 -6.91 9.09
N ASP A 48 24.13 -5.57 9.05
CA ASP A 48 24.20 -4.77 10.26
C ASP A 48 22.95 -4.98 11.10
N TRP A 49 23.15 -5.08 12.40
CA TRP A 49 22.06 -5.11 13.36
C TRP A 49 21.66 -3.69 13.75
N HIS A 50 20.38 -3.38 13.69
CA HIS A 50 19.81 -2.12 14.14
C HIS A 50 18.73 -2.39 15.18
N ALA A 51 18.81 -1.70 16.34
CA ALA A 51 17.77 -1.75 17.35
C ALA A 51 16.46 -1.18 16.80
N GLY A 52 15.33 -1.74 17.24
CA GLY A 52 13.99 -1.39 16.76
C GLY A 52 13.21 -2.61 16.29
N ASP A 53 12.07 -2.37 15.65
CA ASP A 53 11.15 -3.40 15.20
C ASP A 53 10.76 -3.22 13.74
N THR A 54 10.39 -4.32 13.08
CA THR A 54 9.67 -4.21 11.81
C THR A 54 8.27 -3.67 12.05
N LEU A 55 7.71 -2.99 11.04
CA LEU A 55 6.31 -2.53 11.11
C LEU A 55 5.35 -3.71 11.31
N GLY A 56 5.70 -4.89 10.79
CA GLY A 56 4.94 -6.12 11.01
C GLY A 56 4.94 -6.57 12.46
N GLN A 57 6.07 -6.51 13.16
CA GLN A 57 6.16 -6.79 14.59
C GLN A 57 5.30 -5.81 15.39
N ARG A 58 5.39 -4.51 15.10
CA ARG A 58 4.55 -3.47 15.74
C ARG A 58 3.06 -3.68 15.52
N LEU A 59 2.64 -4.03 14.31
CA LEU A 59 1.24 -4.34 14.03
C LEU A 59 0.74 -5.57 14.81
N ARG A 60 1.54 -6.63 14.88
CA ARG A 60 1.19 -7.84 15.64
C ARG A 60 1.11 -7.59 17.15
N SER A 61 2.00 -6.77 17.69
CA SER A 61 1.98 -6.35 19.09
C SER A 61 0.96 -5.25 19.41
N ARG A 62 0.14 -4.85 18.41
CA ARG A 62 -0.84 -3.76 18.51
C ARG A 62 -0.24 -2.41 18.91
N GLN A 63 1.02 -2.20 18.62
CA GLN A 63 1.70 -0.91 18.79
C GLN A 63 1.44 -0.05 17.56
N HIS A 64 0.26 0.55 17.53
CA HIS A 64 -0.14 1.37 16.39
C HIS A 64 0.66 2.67 16.36
N LEU A 65 1.21 3.00 15.19
CA LEU A 65 1.91 4.25 14.99
C LEU A 65 0.89 5.41 14.97
N PRO A 66 1.20 6.56 15.59
CA PRO A 66 0.45 7.79 15.35
C PRO A 66 0.44 8.13 13.86
N VAL A 67 -0.67 8.72 13.37
CA VAL A 67 -0.83 9.05 11.93
C VAL A 67 0.37 9.82 11.34
N PRO A 68 0.92 10.87 12.00
CA PRO A 68 2.09 11.57 11.50
C PRO A 68 3.32 10.67 11.36
N GLN A 69 3.52 9.73 12.28
CA GLN A 69 4.64 8.80 12.22
C GLN A 69 4.44 7.76 11.10
N ALA A 70 3.21 7.25 10.91
CA ALA A 70 2.88 6.38 9.80
C ALA A 70 3.16 7.06 8.44
N VAL A 71 2.81 8.33 8.30
CA VAL A 71 3.13 9.13 7.10
C VAL A 71 4.64 9.28 6.93
N SER A 72 5.38 9.63 7.99
CA SER A 72 6.83 9.79 7.95
C SER A 72 7.55 8.52 7.49
N VAL A 73 7.11 7.37 8.00
CA VAL A 73 7.66 6.05 7.63
C VAL A 73 7.41 5.75 6.16
N VAL A 74 6.19 6.00 5.66
CA VAL A 74 5.85 5.78 4.25
C VAL A 74 6.60 6.75 3.33
N VAL A 75 6.82 7.99 3.74
CA VAL A 75 7.65 8.95 3.01
C VAL A 75 9.08 8.43 2.88
N GLN A 76 9.68 7.90 3.95
CA GLN A 76 11.02 7.31 3.90
C GLN A 76 11.04 6.09 2.96
N ALA A 77 10.06 5.17 3.06
CA ALA A 77 9.96 4.01 2.17
C ALA A 77 9.81 4.42 0.71
N ALA A 78 8.94 5.40 0.41
CA ALA A 78 8.76 5.90 -0.95
C ALA A 78 10.04 6.51 -1.55
N ARG A 79 10.86 7.22 -0.74
CA ARG A 79 12.16 7.73 -1.18
C ARG A 79 13.12 6.61 -1.56
N VAL A 80 13.17 5.54 -0.76
CA VAL A 80 13.98 4.35 -1.06
C VAL A 80 13.50 3.69 -2.34
N LEU A 81 12.20 3.46 -2.48
CA LEU A 81 11.63 2.87 -3.70
C LEU A 81 11.91 3.71 -4.93
N GLY A 82 11.72 5.04 -4.87
CA GLY A 82 12.05 5.93 -5.98
C GLY A 82 13.52 5.83 -6.39
N TRP A 83 14.42 5.68 -5.42
CA TRP A 83 15.83 5.46 -5.72
C TRP A 83 16.07 4.07 -6.36
N LEU A 84 15.51 2.98 -5.83
CA LEU A 84 15.60 1.63 -6.41
C LEU A 84 15.08 1.61 -7.86
N HIS A 85 13.91 2.20 -8.09
CA HIS A 85 13.27 2.25 -9.40
C HIS A 85 14.12 2.99 -10.44
N ARG A 86 14.78 4.10 -10.05
CA ARG A 86 15.74 4.80 -10.92
C ARG A 86 16.97 3.97 -11.25
N GLN A 87 17.34 3.01 -10.40
CA GLN A 87 18.39 2.03 -10.69
C GLN A 87 17.90 0.82 -11.50
N GLY A 88 16.62 0.81 -11.89
CA GLY A 88 15.99 -0.31 -12.58
C GLY A 88 15.72 -1.51 -11.69
N VAL A 89 15.62 -1.32 -10.37
CA VAL A 89 15.35 -2.39 -9.40
C VAL A 89 13.92 -2.27 -8.90
N VAL A 90 13.15 -3.36 -8.97
CA VAL A 90 11.81 -3.53 -8.41
C VAL A 90 11.90 -4.50 -7.24
N HIS A 91 11.41 -4.11 -6.07
CA HIS A 91 11.56 -4.87 -4.83
C HIS A 91 10.69 -6.14 -4.77
N ARG A 92 9.45 -6.07 -5.21
CA ARG A 92 8.44 -7.14 -5.31
C ARG A 92 7.83 -7.68 -4.01
N ASP A 93 8.43 -7.42 -2.85
CA ASP A 93 7.88 -7.89 -1.56
C ASP A 93 7.86 -6.78 -0.49
N ILE A 94 7.36 -5.61 -0.87
CA ILE A 94 7.12 -4.53 0.09
C ILE A 94 5.94 -4.89 0.98
N LYS A 95 6.21 -4.99 2.28
CA LYS A 95 5.22 -5.27 3.33
C LYS A 95 5.75 -4.82 4.69
N PRO A 96 4.91 -4.71 5.72
CA PRO A 96 5.35 -4.29 7.05
C PRO A 96 6.49 -5.13 7.64
N ASP A 97 6.57 -6.43 7.33
CA ASP A 97 7.64 -7.30 7.83
C ASP A 97 9.01 -6.99 7.22
N ASN A 98 9.04 -6.40 6.02
CA ASN A 98 10.26 -6.00 5.31
C ASN A 98 10.60 -4.52 5.49
N LEU A 99 9.91 -3.82 6.38
CA LEU A 99 10.12 -2.41 6.72
C LEU A 99 10.49 -2.31 8.21
N HIS A 100 11.77 -2.13 8.50
CA HIS A 100 12.30 -2.01 9.84
C HIS A 100 12.40 -0.53 10.25
N LEU A 101 11.73 -0.15 11.32
CA LEU A 101 11.84 1.16 11.92
C LEU A 101 12.77 1.08 13.14
N GLY A 102 13.97 1.62 12.98
CA GLY A 102 14.95 1.69 14.03
C GLY A 102 14.53 2.64 15.16
N ASP A 103 15.13 2.45 16.34
CA ASP A 103 14.95 3.35 17.49
C ASP A 103 15.52 4.75 17.19
N ASP A 104 16.40 4.86 16.19
CA ASP A 104 16.91 6.09 15.64
C ASP A 104 15.89 6.84 14.74
N GLY A 105 14.70 6.28 14.52
CA GLY A 105 13.66 6.82 13.65
C GLY A 105 13.92 6.62 12.16
N VAL A 106 14.99 5.91 11.80
CA VAL A 106 15.34 5.62 10.40
C VAL A 106 14.64 4.36 9.94
N LEU A 107 13.91 4.46 8.83
CA LEU A 107 13.33 3.31 8.17
C LEU A 107 14.38 2.62 7.30
N ARG A 108 14.45 1.30 7.40
CA ARG A 108 15.27 0.44 6.56
C ARG A 108 14.43 -0.59 5.84
N VAL A 109 14.65 -0.69 4.54
CA VAL A 109 14.02 -1.72 3.69
C VAL A 109 14.88 -2.96 3.75
N LEU A 110 14.25 -4.09 4.06
CA LEU A 110 14.88 -5.39 4.21
C LEU A 110 14.53 -6.29 3.04
N ASP A 111 15.31 -7.36 2.85
CA ASP A 111 15.02 -8.50 1.97
C ASP A 111 14.87 -8.12 0.47
N LEU A 112 15.99 -8.18 -0.22
CA LEU A 112 16.06 -8.03 -1.68
C LEU A 112 16.08 -9.39 -2.42
N GLY A 113 15.74 -10.48 -1.72
CA GLY A 113 15.89 -11.86 -2.25
C GLY A 113 15.02 -12.16 -3.46
N VAL A 114 13.93 -11.42 -3.66
CA VAL A 114 13.03 -11.56 -4.80
C VAL A 114 13.02 -10.33 -5.72
N ALA A 115 13.90 -9.36 -5.49
CA ALA A 115 13.96 -8.14 -6.28
C ALA A 115 14.32 -8.43 -7.74
N LEU A 116 13.78 -7.63 -8.68
CA LEU A 116 14.14 -7.68 -10.10
C LEU A 116 15.03 -6.51 -10.45
N SER A 117 16.12 -6.81 -11.15
CA SER A 117 17.10 -5.82 -11.64
C SER A 117 17.13 -5.69 -13.17
N GLY A 118 16.24 -6.41 -13.84
CA GLY A 118 16.15 -6.47 -15.30
C GLY A 118 17.16 -7.43 -15.95
N ARG A 119 18.00 -8.11 -15.17
CA ARG A 119 19.01 -9.08 -15.65
C ARG A 119 18.62 -10.54 -15.41
N GLU A 120 17.54 -10.76 -14.70
CA GLU A 120 17.07 -12.10 -14.37
C GLU A 120 16.53 -12.80 -15.63
N PRO A 121 16.70 -14.15 -15.73
CA PRO A 121 16.04 -14.94 -16.74
C PRO A 121 14.53 -14.71 -16.73
N GLU A 122 13.90 -14.80 -17.90
CA GLU A 122 12.46 -14.57 -18.03
C GLU A 122 11.64 -15.46 -17.09
N ALA A 123 12.01 -16.72 -16.94
CA ALA A 123 11.39 -17.65 -16.00
C ALA A 123 11.39 -17.12 -14.55
N THR A 124 12.46 -16.41 -14.13
CA THR A 124 12.54 -15.80 -12.79
C THR A 124 11.66 -14.55 -12.69
N ARG A 125 11.56 -13.79 -13.78
CA ARG A 125 10.67 -12.59 -13.83
C ARG A 125 9.20 -12.97 -13.76
N GLN A 126 8.82 -14.10 -14.37
CA GLN A 126 7.46 -14.63 -14.38
C GLN A 126 7.07 -15.35 -13.08
N LEU A 127 8.02 -15.64 -12.18
CA LEU A 127 7.68 -16.23 -10.90
C LEU A 127 6.76 -15.30 -10.10
N HIS A 128 5.63 -15.84 -9.68
CA HIS A 128 4.74 -15.20 -8.72
C HIS A 128 5.42 -15.13 -7.35
N ALA A 129 6.28 -14.12 -7.17
CA ALA A 129 6.97 -13.88 -5.92
C ALA A 129 6.35 -12.65 -5.24
N GLY A 130 6.29 -12.70 -3.92
CA GLY A 130 5.67 -11.66 -3.10
C GLY A 130 4.63 -12.25 -2.14
N THR A 131 4.12 -11.39 -1.27
CA THR A 131 3.12 -11.77 -0.27
C THR A 131 1.71 -11.47 -0.80
N PRO A 132 0.81 -12.47 -0.93
CA PRO A 132 -0.46 -12.34 -1.63
C PRO A 132 -1.28 -11.09 -1.32
N SER A 133 -1.44 -10.73 -0.05
CA SER A 133 -2.25 -9.56 0.35
C SER A 133 -1.66 -8.20 -0.04
N TYR A 134 -0.40 -8.16 -0.49
CA TYR A 134 0.30 -6.95 -0.95
C TYR A 134 0.52 -6.93 -2.46
N MET A 135 0.19 -8.02 -3.16
CA MET A 135 0.27 -8.09 -4.61
C MET A 135 -0.87 -7.30 -5.26
N ASN A 136 -0.58 -6.61 -6.34
CA ASN A 136 -1.58 -5.90 -7.12
C ASN A 136 -2.48 -6.85 -7.92
N PRO A 137 -3.73 -6.46 -8.21
CA PRO A 137 -4.71 -7.33 -8.86
C PRO A 137 -4.22 -7.92 -10.18
N GLU A 138 -3.54 -7.15 -11.01
CA GLU A 138 -3.07 -7.55 -12.34
C GLU A 138 -1.95 -8.59 -12.34
N GLN A 139 -1.32 -8.85 -11.18
CA GLN A 139 -0.37 -9.94 -11.03
C GLN A 139 -1.05 -11.31 -10.93
N TRP A 140 -2.37 -11.33 -10.72
CA TRP A 140 -3.12 -12.58 -10.57
C TRP A 140 -3.65 -13.05 -11.91
N PRO A 141 -3.43 -14.34 -12.31
CA PRO A 141 -4.02 -14.92 -13.49
C PRO A 141 -5.56 -14.83 -13.45
N GLY A 142 -6.19 -14.46 -14.55
CA GLY A 142 -7.65 -14.38 -14.66
C GLY A 142 -8.27 -13.13 -14.03
N TYR A 143 -7.49 -12.13 -13.64
CA TYR A 143 -8.00 -10.82 -13.27
C TYR A 143 -8.24 -9.97 -14.53
N GLU A 144 -9.41 -10.18 -15.13
CA GLU A 144 -9.88 -9.41 -16.28
C GLU A 144 -10.76 -8.24 -15.82
N LYS A 145 -10.18 -7.05 -15.58
CA LYS A 145 -10.96 -5.81 -15.54
C LYS A 145 -10.19 -4.65 -16.14
N SER A 146 -10.84 -4.00 -17.08
CA SER A 146 -10.46 -2.71 -17.67
C SER A 146 -9.30 -2.67 -18.68
N GLY A 147 -9.25 -3.61 -19.65
CA GLY A 147 -8.33 -3.45 -20.80
C GLY A 147 -6.84 -3.58 -20.51
N ASP A 148 -6.47 -3.80 -19.24
CA ASP A 148 -5.11 -4.08 -18.84
C ASP A 148 -4.80 -5.56 -19.10
N THR A 149 -3.75 -5.81 -19.84
CA THR A 149 -3.30 -7.16 -20.26
C THR A 149 -3.08 -8.07 -19.05
N GLU A 150 -3.62 -9.27 -19.15
CA GLU A 150 -3.42 -10.37 -18.20
C GLU A 150 -1.94 -10.62 -17.92
N GLY A 151 -1.59 -10.83 -16.65
CA GLY A 151 -0.26 -11.30 -16.26
C GLY A 151 0.87 -10.31 -16.51
N GLN A 152 0.66 -9.03 -16.27
CA GLN A 152 1.76 -8.06 -16.37
C GLN A 152 2.87 -8.37 -15.38
N LEU A 153 4.11 -8.31 -15.88
CA LEU A 153 5.29 -8.44 -15.04
C LEU A 153 5.30 -7.34 -13.96
N PRO A 154 5.71 -7.68 -12.73
CA PRO A 154 5.86 -6.70 -11.66
C PRO A 154 6.80 -5.57 -12.09
N ASP A 155 6.39 -4.34 -11.82
CA ASP A 155 7.15 -3.13 -12.09
C ASP A 155 7.15 -2.17 -10.88
N ALA A 156 7.65 -0.96 -11.07
CA ALA A 156 7.67 0.08 -10.05
C ALA A 156 6.28 0.35 -9.42
N ARG A 157 5.21 0.28 -10.21
CA ARG A 157 3.83 0.49 -9.71
C ARG A 157 3.37 -0.66 -8.80
N SER A 158 3.94 -1.85 -8.96
CA SER A 158 3.67 -2.99 -8.07
C SER A 158 4.18 -2.71 -6.65
N ASP A 159 5.40 -2.17 -6.53
CA ASP A 159 5.95 -1.76 -5.24
C ASP A 159 5.14 -0.62 -4.61
N LEU A 160 4.68 0.34 -5.43
CA LEU A 160 3.86 1.47 -4.95
C LEU A 160 2.48 1.00 -4.47
N PHE A 161 1.88 0.01 -5.13
CA PHE A 161 0.65 -0.61 -4.64
C PHE A 161 0.88 -1.29 -3.29
N ALA A 162 1.93 -2.11 -3.17
CA ALA A 162 2.29 -2.79 -1.93
C ALA A 162 2.59 -1.81 -0.77
N LEU A 163 3.26 -0.68 -1.07
CA LEU A 163 3.46 0.41 -0.13
C LEU A 163 2.13 1.09 0.25
N GLY A 164 1.20 1.23 -0.71
CA GLY A 164 -0.16 1.72 -0.48
C GLY A 164 -0.94 0.80 0.45
N VAL A 165 -0.85 -0.52 0.27
CA VAL A 165 -1.45 -1.52 1.19
C VAL A 165 -0.86 -1.38 2.59
N THR A 166 0.46 -1.20 2.68
CA THR A 166 1.16 -0.97 3.96
C THR A 166 0.68 0.32 4.63
N LEU A 167 0.60 1.44 3.89
CA LEU A 167 0.05 2.70 4.40
C LEU A 167 -1.38 2.50 4.93
N TYR A 168 -2.25 1.89 4.12
CA TYR A 168 -3.63 1.61 4.51
C TYR A 168 -3.67 0.82 5.82
N GLN A 169 -2.86 -0.22 5.93
CA GLN A 169 -2.81 -1.09 7.10
C GLN A 169 -2.34 -0.35 8.36
N LEU A 170 -1.32 0.52 8.25
CA LEU A 170 -0.85 1.36 9.35
C LEU A 170 -1.93 2.34 9.81
N LEU A 171 -2.67 2.93 8.88
CA LEU A 171 -3.73 3.89 9.18
C LEU A 171 -5.01 3.24 9.74
N SER A 172 -5.28 1.98 9.38
CA SER A 172 -6.52 1.25 9.71
C SER A 172 -6.35 0.26 10.86
N HIS A 173 -5.34 0.45 11.72
CA HIS A 173 -5.06 -0.43 12.86
C HIS A 173 -4.88 -1.91 12.45
N GLY A 174 -4.11 -2.14 11.39
CA GLY A 174 -3.75 -3.48 10.92
C GLY A 174 -4.72 -4.08 9.89
N ARG A 175 -5.79 -3.38 9.49
CA ARG A 175 -6.74 -3.89 8.48
C ARG A 175 -6.18 -3.75 7.08
N LEU A 176 -6.36 -4.77 6.27
CA LEU A 176 -5.98 -4.77 4.86
C LEU A 176 -7.12 -4.18 3.99
N PRO A 177 -6.82 -3.44 2.91
CA PRO A 177 -7.83 -2.77 2.07
C PRO A 177 -8.81 -3.76 1.43
N TYR A 178 -8.32 -4.92 1.01
CA TYR A 178 -9.13 -5.98 0.39
C TYR A 178 -9.31 -7.20 1.29
N GLY A 179 -8.93 -7.09 2.58
CA GLY A 179 -8.84 -8.22 3.49
C GLY A 179 -7.67 -9.15 3.15
N GLU A 180 -7.60 -10.30 3.82
CA GLU A 180 -6.59 -11.30 3.49
C GLU A 180 -6.87 -11.89 2.11
N VAL A 181 -5.91 -11.75 1.20
CA VAL A 181 -5.96 -12.35 -0.13
C VAL A 181 -5.19 -13.65 -0.07
N VAL A 182 -5.89 -14.75 -0.35
CA VAL A 182 -5.28 -16.06 -0.50
C VAL A 182 -5.15 -16.35 -1.99
N GLN A 183 -4.12 -17.09 -2.37
CA GLN A 183 -3.88 -17.50 -3.74
C GLN A 183 -5.16 -18.04 -4.39
N TYR A 184 -5.50 -17.57 -5.58
CA TYR A 184 -6.72 -17.92 -6.35
C TYR A 184 -8.06 -17.32 -5.83
N GLN A 185 -8.09 -16.44 -4.85
CA GLN A 185 -9.31 -15.74 -4.39
C GLN A 185 -9.47 -14.35 -5.02
N LEU A 186 -9.62 -14.27 -6.33
CA LEU A 186 -9.76 -13.01 -7.08
C LEU A 186 -11.00 -12.17 -6.68
N GLY A 187 -12.02 -12.81 -6.11
CA GLY A 187 -13.26 -12.15 -5.66
C GLY A 187 -13.07 -11.03 -4.62
N ARG A 188 -11.91 -10.96 -3.97
CA ARG A 188 -11.59 -9.91 -3.00
C ARG A 188 -11.49 -8.52 -3.64
N TYR A 189 -11.05 -8.44 -4.87
CA TYR A 189 -10.91 -7.17 -5.59
C TYR A 189 -12.20 -6.65 -6.23
N HIS A 190 -13.37 -7.29 -6.01
CA HIS A 190 -14.65 -6.82 -6.56
C HIS A 190 -15.24 -5.62 -5.83
N ARG A 191 -14.83 -5.36 -4.60
CA ARG A 191 -15.32 -4.24 -3.79
C ARG A 191 -14.20 -3.23 -3.57
N ASP A 192 -14.56 -1.95 -3.65
CA ASP A 192 -13.63 -0.88 -3.29
C ASP A 192 -13.37 -0.89 -1.78
N PRO A 193 -12.14 -0.62 -1.35
CA PRO A 193 -11.82 -0.56 0.07
C PRO A 193 -12.51 0.64 0.73
N LEU A 194 -12.87 0.47 2.00
CA LEU A 194 -13.37 1.58 2.81
C LEU A 194 -12.24 2.57 3.10
N PRO A 195 -12.53 3.87 3.26
CA PRO A 195 -11.51 4.83 3.69
C PRO A 195 -10.92 4.44 5.05
N PRO A 196 -9.61 4.57 5.27
CA PRO A 196 -8.97 4.32 6.56
C PRO A 196 -9.63 5.04 7.74
N SER A 197 -10.15 6.26 7.54
CA SER A 197 -10.88 7.03 8.54
C SER A 197 -12.14 6.33 9.09
N ARG A 198 -12.71 5.38 8.37
CA ARG A 198 -13.80 4.53 8.86
C ARG A 198 -13.35 3.56 9.97
N HIS A 199 -12.08 3.26 10.03
CA HIS A 199 -11.50 2.38 11.04
C HIS A 199 -10.74 3.17 12.11
N ASN A 200 -10.20 4.33 11.74
CA ASN A 200 -9.45 5.22 12.61
C ASN A 200 -9.87 6.67 12.33
N PRO A 201 -10.79 7.24 13.13
CA PRO A 201 -11.27 8.61 12.95
C PRO A 201 -10.18 9.70 13.03
N GLY A 202 -8.98 9.37 13.54
CA GLY A 202 -7.84 10.28 13.54
C GLY A 202 -7.18 10.48 12.18
N VAL A 203 -7.58 9.71 11.15
CA VAL A 203 -7.05 9.84 9.80
C VAL A 203 -7.76 10.99 9.07
N PRO A 204 -7.03 12.00 8.59
CA PRO A 204 -7.62 13.11 7.86
C PRO A 204 -8.05 12.67 6.43
N ILE A 205 -9.09 13.33 5.90
CA ILE A 205 -9.70 12.99 4.60
C ILE A 205 -8.71 13.00 3.44
N TRP A 206 -7.75 13.93 3.44
CA TRP A 206 -6.73 13.97 2.38
C TRP A 206 -5.87 12.70 2.35
N LEU A 207 -5.63 12.09 3.52
CA LEU A 207 -4.85 10.87 3.63
C LEU A 207 -5.65 9.63 3.23
N ASP A 208 -6.98 9.63 3.47
CA ASP A 208 -7.88 8.63 2.88
C ASP A 208 -7.76 8.60 1.35
N GLN A 209 -7.79 9.77 0.71
CA GLN A 209 -7.70 9.87 -0.74
C GLN A 209 -6.38 9.33 -1.28
N ILE A 210 -5.25 9.63 -0.60
CA ILE A 210 -3.93 9.10 -0.98
C ILE A 210 -3.88 7.59 -0.79
N ALA A 211 -4.33 7.09 0.35
CA ALA A 211 -4.32 5.65 0.63
C ALA A 211 -5.21 4.88 -0.38
N LEU A 212 -6.42 5.37 -0.66
CA LEU A 212 -7.32 4.76 -1.64
C LEU A 212 -6.79 4.82 -3.07
N LYS A 213 -6.16 5.95 -3.48
CA LYS A 213 -5.49 6.07 -4.78
C LYS A 213 -4.35 5.06 -4.90
N ALA A 214 -3.52 4.92 -3.86
CA ALA A 214 -2.39 3.99 -3.88
C ALA A 214 -2.81 2.53 -4.07
N VAL A 215 -3.95 2.13 -3.48
CA VAL A 215 -4.49 0.77 -3.58
C VAL A 215 -5.60 0.61 -4.61
N ALA A 216 -5.81 1.58 -5.51
CA ALA A 216 -6.86 1.50 -6.52
C ALA A 216 -6.74 0.22 -7.37
N ARG A 217 -7.89 -0.40 -7.73
CA ARG A 217 -7.92 -1.62 -8.53
C ARG A 217 -7.37 -1.41 -9.93
N SER A 218 -7.77 -0.32 -10.57
CA SER A 218 -7.24 0.05 -11.88
C SER A 218 -5.84 0.64 -11.75
N ARG A 219 -4.89 0.06 -12.47
CA ARG A 219 -3.51 0.53 -12.54
C ARG A 219 -3.42 2.00 -12.97
N ALA A 220 -4.27 2.44 -13.91
CA ALA A 220 -4.30 3.81 -14.41
C ALA A 220 -4.72 4.85 -13.35
N GLN A 221 -5.41 4.42 -12.29
CA GLN A 221 -5.85 5.28 -11.19
C GLN A 221 -4.82 5.40 -10.06
N ARG A 222 -3.73 4.62 -10.10
CA ARG A 222 -2.68 4.63 -9.07
C ARG A 222 -1.64 5.72 -9.31
N PHE A 223 -0.72 5.85 -8.37
CA PHE A 223 0.50 6.63 -8.55
C PHE A 223 1.40 5.94 -9.58
N GLU A 224 1.98 6.74 -10.47
CA GLU A 224 2.90 6.24 -11.50
C GLU A 224 4.32 6.08 -10.96
N THR A 225 4.73 7.01 -10.11
CA THR A 225 6.08 7.07 -9.57
C THR A 225 6.08 7.31 -8.06
N ALA A 226 7.17 6.97 -7.40
CA ALA A 226 7.35 7.27 -5.99
C ALA A 226 7.37 8.79 -5.73
N GLU A 227 7.87 9.57 -6.66
CA GLU A 227 7.90 11.03 -6.59
C GLU A 227 6.48 11.62 -6.61
N GLU A 228 5.56 11.06 -7.41
CA GLU A 228 4.16 11.47 -7.41
C GLU A 228 3.50 11.19 -6.05
N LEU A 229 3.73 10.02 -5.46
CA LEU A 229 3.24 9.67 -4.13
C LEU A 229 3.82 10.62 -3.06
N LEU A 230 5.13 10.87 -3.10
CA LEU A 230 5.80 11.81 -2.17
C LEU A 230 5.19 13.19 -2.25
N LEU A 231 5.03 13.73 -3.45
CA LEU A 231 4.44 15.04 -3.67
C LEU A 231 2.98 15.11 -3.15
N ALA A 232 2.21 14.05 -3.32
CA ALA A 232 0.85 13.97 -2.80
C ALA A 232 0.83 13.99 -1.26
N LEU A 233 1.72 13.25 -0.60
CA LEU A 233 1.86 13.24 0.86
C LEU A 233 2.30 14.61 1.41
N GLU A 234 3.27 15.25 0.78
CA GLU A 234 3.78 16.57 1.18
C GLU A 234 2.70 17.66 1.01
N ARG A 235 1.99 17.66 -0.12
CA ARG A 235 0.89 18.61 -0.37
C ARG A 235 -0.27 18.40 0.57
N GLY A 236 -0.65 17.15 0.85
CA GLY A 236 -1.71 16.83 1.77
C GLY A 236 -1.40 17.28 3.20
N ALA A 237 -0.17 17.09 3.64
CA ALA A 237 0.29 17.53 4.96
C ALA A 237 0.36 19.05 5.10
N SER A 238 0.77 19.77 4.03
CA SER A 238 0.91 21.22 4.04
C SER A 238 -0.42 21.98 3.80
N ARG A 239 -1.35 21.36 3.08
CA ARG A 239 -2.69 21.92 2.79
C ARG A 239 -3.74 20.83 3.01
N PRO A 240 -4.03 20.48 4.26
CA PRO A 240 -5.09 19.52 4.52
C PRO A 240 -6.37 20.06 3.89
N LEU A 241 -6.97 19.27 2.97
CA LEU A 241 -8.28 19.60 2.43
C LEU A 241 -9.21 19.78 3.62
N SER A 242 -9.70 20.98 3.83
CA SER A 242 -10.81 21.21 4.77
C SER A 242 -11.92 20.25 4.36
N ALA A 243 -12.49 19.52 5.33
CA ALA A 243 -13.68 18.73 5.05
C ALA A 243 -14.62 19.63 4.25
N PRO A 244 -15.17 19.17 3.11
CA PRO A 244 -16.16 19.97 2.42
C PRO A 244 -17.20 20.33 3.45
N GLY A 245 -17.39 21.64 3.67
CA GLY A 245 -18.40 22.14 4.61
C GLY A 245 -19.71 21.41 4.35
N PRO A 246 -20.62 21.32 5.34
CA PRO A 246 -21.87 20.61 5.14
C PRO A 246 -22.56 21.16 3.90
N GLN A 247 -22.47 20.41 2.80
CA GLN A 247 -23.13 20.80 1.56
C GLN A 247 -24.64 20.74 1.81
N PRO A 248 -25.39 21.77 1.41
CA PRO A 248 -26.85 21.76 1.48
C PRO A 248 -27.37 20.46 0.85
N LEU A 249 -28.38 19.84 1.44
CA LEU A 249 -29.01 18.61 0.95
C LEU A 249 -29.34 18.64 -0.54
N MET A 250 -29.64 19.84 -1.08
CA MET A 250 -29.92 20.07 -2.51
C MET A 250 -28.75 19.78 -3.44
N GLN A 251 -27.50 19.92 -2.98
CA GLN A 251 -26.32 19.60 -3.80
C GLN A 251 -25.90 18.13 -3.69
N ARG A 252 -26.36 17.44 -2.67
CA ARG A 252 -26.03 16.05 -2.40
C ARG A 252 -26.94 15.06 -3.15
N ASP A 253 -28.20 15.43 -3.34
CA ASP A 253 -29.19 14.61 -4.03
C ASP A 253 -30.10 15.54 -4.86
N ALA A 254 -29.88 15.53 -6.19
CA ALA A 254 -30.68 16.33 -7.12
C ALA A 254 -32.18 15.99 -7.07
N THR A 255 -32.53 14.81 -6.54
CA THR A 255 -33.93 14.39 -6.39
C THR A 255 -34.51 14.70 -5.00
N ALA A 256 -33.74 15.25 -4.07
CA ALA A 256 -34.20 15.52 -2.70
C ALA A 256 -35.39 16.50 -2.68
N LEU A 257 -35.36 17.55 -3.52
CA LEU A 257 -36.49 18.48 -3.66
C LEU A 257 -37.79 17.80 -4.08
N TRP A 258 -37.69 16.88 -5.06
CA TRP A 258 -38.86 16.15 -5.53
C TRP A 258 -39.40 15.17 -4.47
N LYS A 259 -38.54 14.54 -3.69
CA LYS A 259 -38.94 13.67 -2.57
C LYS A 259 -39.64 14.45 -1.47
N ILE A 260 -39.12 15.65 -1.13
CA ILE A 260 -39.74 16.56 -0.14
C ILE A 260 -41.08 17.07 -0.67
N ALA A 261 -41.15 17.55 -1.92
CA ALA A 261 -42.35 18.04 -2.52
C ALA A 261 -43.45 16.95 -2.58
N LEU A 262 -43.06 15.72 -2.92
CA LEU A 262 -43.98 14.54 -2.91
C LEU A 262 -44.49 14.27 -1.51
N ALA A 263 -43.63 14.27 -0.49
CA ALA A 263 -44.03 14.01 0.90
C ALA A 263 -45.02 15.08 1.40
N VAL A 264 -44.73 16.35 1.09
CA VAL A 264 -45.64 17.47 1.44
C VAL A 264 -47.00 17.34 0.71
N SER A 265 -46.96 17.01 -0.58
CA SER A 265 -48.19 16.79 -1.38
C SER A 265 -49.04 15.64 -0.80
N VAL A 266 -48.44 14.53 -0.45
CA VAL A 266 -49.15 13.41 0.20
C VAL A 266 -49.76 13.83 1.54
N LEU A 267 -48.98 14.54 2.37
CA LEU A 267 -49.50 15.04 3.66
C LEU A 267 -50.69 15.97 3.50
N VAL A 268 -50.62 16.92 2.56
CA VAL A 268 -51.73 17.86 2.27
C VAL A 268 -52.96 17.10 1.78
N ASN A 269 -52.81 16.13 0.89
CA ASN A 269 -53.94 15.30 0.41
C ASN A 269 -54.57 14.51 1.56
N LEU A 270 -53.78 13.89 2.44
CA LEU A 270 -54.32 13.19 3.62
C LEU A 270 -55.05 14.12 4.55
N LEU A 271 -54.57 15.33 4.78
CA LEU A 271 -55.30 16.34 5.59
C LEU A 271 -56.59 16.78 4.94
N LEU A 272 -56.63 16.98 3.62
CA LEU A 272 -57.85 17.31 2.88
C LEU A 272 -58.88 16.18 2.95
N ILE A 273 -58.44 14.94 2.78
CA ILE A 273 -59.32 13.77 2.93
C ILE A 273 -59.86 13.68 4.36
N TYR A 274 -59.00 13.87 5.37
CA TYR A 274 -59.44 13.90 6.77
C TYR A 274 -60.46 14.98 7.01
N TRP A 275 -60.19 16.22 6.51
CA TRP A 275 -61.10 17.36 6.62
C TRP A 275 -62.47 17.06 5.97
N LEU A 276 -62.48 16.44 4.78
CA LEU A 276 -63.68 16.15 4.01
C LEU A 276 -64.53 15.03 4.63
N LEU A 277 -63.90 14.07 5.31
CA LEU A 277 -64.59 12.90 5.91
C LEU A 277 -65.03 13.15 7.36
N PHE A 278 -64.33 13.96 8.12
CA PHE A 278 -64.52 14.02 9.58
C PHE A 278 -64.94 15.39 10.13
N LEU A 279 -64.92 16.46 9.34
CA LEU A 279 -65.51 17.74 9.82
C LEU A 279 -67.05 17.70 9.58
N PRO A 280 -67.84 17.97 10.63
CA PRO A 280 -69.29 18.07 10.50
C PRO A 280 -69.65 19.27 9.62
N ARG A 281 -70.62 19.04 8.71
CA ARG A 281 -71.26 20.10 7.92
C ARG A 281 -72.16 20.93 8.78
#